data_e74078fad4e90e084a623966fd438889
#
_entry.id   e74078fad4e90e084a623966fd438889
#
_cell.length_a   1.000
_cell.length_b   1.000
_cell.length_c   1.000
_cell.angle_alpha   90.00
_cell.angle_beta   90.00
_cell.angle_gamma   90.00
#
_symmetry.space_group_name_H-M   'P 1'
#
loop_
_entity.id
_entity.type
_entity.pdbx_description
1 polymer ?
#
loop_
_entity_poly.entity_id
_entity_poly.type
_entity_poly.pdbx_seq_one_letter_code
_entity_poly.pdbx_strand_id
1 'polypeptide(L)'
;MKVLKIFIILFVVANFSELKSAETNDILKNKILKNVRCLICQGQSVYDSESEFASSIKLIVDRKINEGLKEKQIYQFLREKYGDWVIFDPQLNKNTYVLWLLPLLLFLFGGAIIYKKIIL
;
A
#
# COMPACT_ATOMS: atom_id res chain seq x y z
N MET A 1 37.53 21.31 -28.86
CA MET A 1 37.57 21.02 -27.41
C MET A 1 36.27 21.37 -26.67
N LYS A 2 35.60 22.51 -26.97
CA LYS A 2 34.31 22.88 -26.30
C LYS A 2 33.17 21.91 -26.65
N VAL A 3 33.06 21.49 -27.90
CA VAL A 3 32.01 20.56 -28.38
C VAL A 3 32.13 19.18 -27.70
N LEU A 4 33.37 18.69 -27.54
CA LEU A 4 33.62 17.41 -26.87
C LEU A 4 33.22 17.45 -25.39
N LYS A 5 33.45 18.57 -24.70
CA LYS A 5 33.02 18.75 -23.29
C LYS A 5 31.50 18.76 -23.14
N ILE A 6 30.80 19.41 -24.10
CA ILE A 6 29.31 19.44 -24.10
C ILE A 6 28.77 18.03 -24.35
N PHE A 7 29.38 17.25 -25.24
CA PHE A 7 28.95 15.89 -25.51
C PHE A 7 29.14 14.95 -24.31
N ILE A 8 30.25 15.10 -23.59
CA ILE A 8 30.51 14.34 -22.34
C ILE A 8 29.51 14.70 -21.25
N ILE A 9 29.18 15.98 -21.07
CA ILE A 9 28.20 16.42 -20.09
C ILE A 9 26.80 15.88 -20.42
N LEU A 10 26.41 15.92 -21.71
CA LEU A 10 25.14 15.39 -22.18
C LEU A 10 25.04 13.88 -21.97
N PHE A 11 26.13 13.15 -22.23
CA PHE A 11 26.19 11.69 -22.00
C PHE A 11 26.10 11.33 -20.50
N VAL A 12 26.74 12.07 -19.62
CA VAL A 12 26.68 11.86 -18.18
C VAL A 12 25.28 12.16 -17.65
N VAL A 13 24.62 13.24 -18.10
CA VAL A 13 23.26 13.59 -17.69
C VAL A 13 22.25 12.56 -18.16
N ALA A 14 22.40 12.01 -19.36
CA ALA A 14 21.50 10.96 -19.89
C ALA A 14 21.58 9.66 -19.06
N ASN A 15 22.77 9.29 -18.59
CA ASN A 15 22.93 8.09 -17.73
C ASN A 15 22.44 8.31 -16.28
N PHE A 16 22.38 9.55 -15.81
CA PHE A 16 21.92 9.85 -14.45
C PHE A 16 20.40 9.71 -14.28
N SER A 17 19.64 9.74 -15.38
CA SER A 17 18.18 9.63 -15.37
C SER A 17 17.69 8.21 -15.07
N GLU A 18 18.44 7.18 -15.43
CA GLU A 18 18.05 5.78 -15.19
C GLU A 18 18.25 5.35 -13.73
N LEU A 19 19.24 5.90 -13.04
CA LEU A 19 19.53 5.56 -11.65
C LEU A 19 18.42 6.01 -10.69
N LYS A 20 17.75 7.11 -10.99
CA LYS A 20 16.67 7.66 -10.16
C LYS A 20 15.37 6.85 -10.26
N SER A 21 15.14 6.18 -11.38
CA SER A 21 13.95 5.34 -11.60
C SER A 21 14.03 4.03 -10.80
N ALA A 22 15.18 3.41 -10.71
CA ALA A 22 15.38 2.15 -9.97
C ALA A 22 15.18 2.35 -8.47
N GLU A 23 15.73 3.40 -7.87
CA GLU A 23 15.57 3.71 -6.44
C GLU A 23 14.10 3.99 -6.07
N THR A 24 13.37 4.68 -6.94
CA THR A 24 11.95 4.96 -6.72
C THR A 24 11.11 3.69 -6.77
N ASN A 25 11.42 2.76 -7.65
CA ASN A 25 10.71 1.49 -7.79
C ASN A 25 10.94 0.57 -6.57
N ASP A 26 12.14 0.53 -6.01
CA ASP A 26 12.44 -0.25 -4.80
C ASP A 26 11.73 0.31 -3.57
N ILE A 27 11.67 1.62 -3.43
CA ILE A 27 10.92 2.27 -2.34
C ILE A 27 9.42 1.94 -2.46
N LEU A 28 8.86 2.04 -3.65
CA LEU A 28 7.46 1.71 -3.93
C LEU A 28 7.17 0.23 -3.66
N LYS A 29 8.04 -0.67 -4.12
CA LYS A 29 7.96 -2.10 -3.87
C LYS A 29 7.93 -2.40 -2.38
N ASN A 30 8.89 -1.89 -1.63
CA ASN A 30 8.99 -2.10 -0.18
C ASN A 30 7.76 -1.57 0.56
N LYS A 31 7.24 -0.41 0.16
CA LYS A 31 6.01 0.17 0.70
C LYS A 31 4.80 -0.75 0.48
N ILE A 32 4.63 -1.27 -0.73
CA ILE A 32 3.54 -2.19 -1.07
C ILE A 32 3.67 -3.49 -0.26
N LEU A 33 4.86 -4.10 -0.24
CA LEU A 33 5.09 -5.38 0.45
C LEU A 33 4.88 -5.31 1.95
N LYS A 34 5.17 -4.17 2.59
CA LYS A 34 4.89 -3.93 4.02
C LYS A 34 3.39 -3.85 4.32
N ASN A 35 2.59 -3.41 3.35
CA ASN A 35 1.14 -3.28 3.50
C ASN A 35 0.35 -4.51 3.03
N VAL A 36 1.02 -5.52 2.50
CA VAL A 36 0.43 -6.80 2.08
C VAL A 36 0.64 -7.87 3.13
N ARG A 37 -0.45 -8.54 3.54
CA ARG A 37 -0.41 -9.66 4.51
C ARG A 37 0.08 -10.94 3.86
N CYS A 38 0.94 -11.64 4.55
CA CYS A 38 1.22 -13.03 4.24
C CYS A 38 0.12 -13.90 4.84
N LEU A 39 -0.73 -14.50 3.99
CA LEU A 39 -1.92 -15.24 4.42
C LEU A 39 -1.60 -16.53 5.18
N ILE A 40 -0.40 -17.09 5.01
CA ILE A 40 0.06 -18.35 5.64
C ILE A 40 1.11 -18.13 6.74
N CYS A 41 1.47 -16.88 7.05
CA CYS A 41 2.57 -16.53 7.95
C CYS A 41 2.09 -15.88 9.25
N GLN A 42 0.97 -16.29 9.80
CA GLN A 42 0.43 -15.80 11.08
C GLN A 42 0.25 -14.28 11.18
N GLY A 43 -0.12 -13.63 10.06
CA GLY A 43 -0.40 -12.20 10.01
C GLY A 43 0.82 -11.29 9.82
N GLN A 44 1.99 -11.84 9.54
CA GLN A 44 3.17 -11.05 9.16
C GLN A 44 2.98 -10.37 7.80
N SER A 45 3.75 -9.30 7.56
CA SER A 45 3.79 -8.69 6.23
C SER A 45 4.54 -9.58 5.24
N VAL A 46 4.21 -9.46 3.97
CA VAL A 46 4.96 -10.14 2.89
C VAL A 46 6.41 -9.66 2.86
N TYR A 47 6.67 -8.42 3.27
CA TYR A 47 8.02 -7.87 3.34
C TYR A 47 8.92 -8.67 4.30
N ASP A 48 8.41 -8.98 5.50
CA ASP A 48 9.16 -9.64 6.58
C ASP A 48 9.13 -11.17 6.48
N SER A 49 8.32 -11.72 5.58
CA SER A 49 8.16 -13.16 5.41
C SER A 49 9.03 -13.72 4.28
N GLU A 50 9.59 -14.90 4.51
CA GLU A 50 10.37 -15.67 3.52
C GLU A 50 9.63 -16.92 3.02
N SER A 51 8.33 -17.03 3.28
CA SER A 51 7.53 -18.15 2.80
C SER A 51 7.45 -18.17 1.26
N GLU A 52 7.15 -19.33 0.70
CA GLU A 52 6.95 -19.50 -0.74
C GLU A 52 5.84 -18.58 -1.28
N PHE A 53 4.77 -18.42 -0.50
CA PHE A 53 3.70 -17.46 -0.82
C PHE A 53 4.21 -16.03 -0.85
N ALA A 54 4.97 -15.60 0.16
CA ALA A 54 5.54 -14.26 0.21
C ALA A 54 6.50 -14.00 -0.97
N SER A 55 7.32 -14.98 -1.32
CA SER A 55 8.24 -14.90 -2.46
C SER A 55 7.47 -14.74 -3.78
N SER A 56 6.37 -15.46 -3.96
CA SER A 56 5.50 -15.35 -5.13
C SER A 56 4.87 -13.97 -5.24
N ILE A 57 4.39 -13.39 -4.13
CA ILE A 57 3.84 -12.03 -4.10
C ILE A 57 4.91 -10.98 -4.40
N LYS A 58 6.12 -11.13 -3.85
CA LYS A 58 7.26 -10.23 -4.15
C LYS A 58 7.55 -10.18 -5.66
N LEU A 59 7.54 -11.32 -6.33
CA LEU A 59 7.74 -11.41 -7.78
C LEU A 59 6.59 -10.78 -8.58
N ILE A 60 5.35 -10.98 -8.14
CA ILE A 60 4.17 -10.39 -8.80
C ILE A 60 4.21 -8.87 -8.70
N VAL A 61 4.47 -8.33 -7.50
CA VAL A 61 4.54 -6.89 -7.26
C VAL A 61 5.66 -6.27 -8.09
N ASP A 62 6.84 -6.89 -8.13
CA ASP A 62 7.97 -6.44 -8.93
C ASP A 62 7.62 -6.36 -10.42
N ARG A 63 7.01 -7.41 -10.95
CA ARG A 63 6.54 -7.44 -12.34
C ARG A 63 5.53 -6.33 -12.63
N LYS A 64 4.58 -6.10 -11.74
CA LYS A 64 3.54 -5.07 -11.91
C LYS A 64 4.10 -3.64 -11.85
N ILE A 65 5.11 -3.41 -11.03
CA ILE A 65 5.84 -2.14 -11.00
C ILE A 65 6.60 -1.92 -12.32
N ASN A 66 7.27 -2.96 -12.83
CA ASN A 66 7.98 -2.90 -14.10
C ASN A 66 7.06 -2.72 -15.32
N GLU A 67 5.80 -3.18 -15.22
CA GLU A 67 4.75 -2.90 -16.19
C GLU A 67 4.22 -1.45 -16.12
N GLY A 68 4.68 -0.64 -15.16
CA GLY A 68 4.31 0.76 -14.98
C GLY A 68 3.00 0.98 -14.23
N LEU A 69 2.46 -0.03 -13.55
CA LEU A 69 1.25 0.11 -12.74
C LEU A 69 1.51 0.97 -11.50
N LYS A 70 0.51 1.80 -11.17
CA LYS A 70 0.54 2.62 -9.95
C LYS A 70 0.19 1.78 -8.72
N GLU A 71 0.62 2.23 -7.55
CA GLU A 71 0.36 1.60 -6.24
C GLU A 71 -1.11 1.14 -6.07
N LYS A 72 -2.07 2.01 -6.37
CA LYS A 72 -3.51 1.70 -6.25
C LYS A 72 -3.96 0.56 -7.17
N GLN A 73 -3.42 0.48 -8.37
CA GLN A 73 -3.74 -0.56 -9.34
C GLN A 73 -3.17 -1.91 -8.92
N ILE A 74 -1.99 -1.90 -8.30
CA ILE A 74 -1.37 -3.11 -7.74
C ILE A 74 -2.18 -3.63 -6.56
N TYR A 75 -2.62 -2.76 -5.64
CA TYR A 75 -3.50 -3.16 -4.54
C TYR A 75 -4.84 -3.70 -5.04
N GLN A 76 -5.44 -3.08 -6.04
CA GLN A 76 -6.67 -3.58 -6.65
C GLN A 76 -6.48 -4.98 -7.24
N PHE A 77 -5.42 -5.20 -8.00
CA PHE A 77 -5.09 -6.50 -8.57
C PHE A 77 -4.90 -7.58 -7.48
N LEU A 78 -4.19 -7.26 -6.40
CA LEU A 78 -3.99 -8.19 -5.29
C LEU A 78 -5.30 -8.54 -4.58
N ARG A 79 -6.20 -7.56 -4.39
CA ARG A 79 -7.54 -7.80 -3.82
C ARG A 79 -8.41 -8.67 -4.70
N GLU A 80 -8.45 -8.42 -5.99
CA GLU A 80 -9.23 -9.22 -6.94
C GLU A 80 -8.75 -10.68 -6.97
N LYS A 81 -7.45 -10.91 -6.79
CA LYS A 81 -6.87 -12.25 -6.85
C LYS A 81 -6.89 -12.99 -5.52
N TYR A 82 -6.66 -12.31 -4.41
CA TYR A 82 -6.49 -12.91 -3.08
C TYR A 82 -7.54 -12.50 -2.05
N GLY A 83 -8.43 -11.57 -2.40
CA GLY A 83 -9.47 -11.02 -1.53
C GLY A 83 -9.01 -9.78 -0.76
N ASP A 84 -9.98 -9.11 -0.13
CA ASP A 84 -9.74 -7.85 0.61
C ASP A 84 -8.83 -8.03 1.83
N TRP A 85 -8.71 -9.25 2.34
CA TRP A 85 -7.90 -9.63 3.50
C TRP A 85 -6.39 -9.48 3.28
N VAL A 86 -5.96 -9.45 2.03
CA VAL A 86 -4.54 -9.42 1.66
C VAL A 86 -3.86 -8.09 2.00
N ILE A 87 -4.64 -7.02 2.24
CA ILE A 87 -4.10 -5.70 2.54
C ILE A 87 -4.44 -5.30 3.97
N PHE A 88 -3.45 -4.73 4.69
CA PHE A 88 -3.64 -4.25 6.06
C PHE A 88 -4.52 -3.00 6.13
N ASP A 89 -4.49 -2.16 5.10
CA ASP A 89 -5.21 -0.89 5.07
C ASP A 89 -6.72 -1.13 4.86
N PRO A 90 -7.57 -0.84 5.86
CA PRO A 90 -9.01 -1.05 5.76
C PRO A 90 -9.62 -0.06 4.77
N GLN A 91 -10.31 -0.57 3.77
CA GLN A 91 -11.07 0.29 2.86
C GLN A 91 -12.35 0.77 3.53
N LEU A 92 -12.61 2.07 3.41
CA LEU A 92 -13.89 2.68 3.75
C LEU A 92 -14.94 2.31 2.70
N ASN A 93 -15.41 1.07 2.72
CA ASN A 93 -16.50 0.61 1.88
C ASN A 93 -17.85 0.95 2.52
N LYS A 94 -18.91 1.04 1.71
CA LYS A 94 -20.27 1.31 2.20
C LYS A 94 -20.70 0.39 3.35
N ASN A 95 -20.25 -0.85 3.35
CA ASN A 95 -20.53 -1.82 4.41
C ASN A 95 -19.74 -1.55 5.71
N THR A 96 -18.59 -0.89 5.61
CA THR A 96 -17.73 -0.57 6.75
C THR A 96 -18.17 0.71 7.47
N TYR A 97 -18.94 1.60 6.79
CA TYR A 97 -19.50 2.80 7.42
C TYR A 97 -20.39 2.49 8.62
N VAL A 98 -21.18 1.42 8.54
CA VAL A 98 -22.05 0.98 9.66
C VAL A 98 -21.24 0.65 10.90
N LEU A 99 -20.08 0.02 10.72
CA LEU A 99 -19.19 -0.36 11.84
C LEU A 99 -18.59 0.87 12.55
N TRP A 100 -18.30 1.92 11.78
CA TRP A 100 -17.75 3.17 12.33
C TRP A 100 -18.83 4.08 12.94
N LEU A 101 -20.04 4.04 12.35
CA LEU A 101 -21.17 4.86 12.84
C LEU A 101 -21.79 4.30 14.11
N LEU A 102 -21.79 2.97 14.30
CA LEU A 102 -22.42 2.29 15.41
C LEU A 102 -21.91 2.73 16.80
N PRO A 103 -20.60 2.80 17.07
CA PRO A 103 -20.11 3.28 18.37
C PRO A 103 -20.45 4.75 18.61
N LEU A 104 -20.47 5.57 17.57
CA LEU A 104 -20.82 6.99 17.68
C LEU A 104 -22.31 7.15 18.05
N LEU A 105 -23.21 6.37 17.43
CA LEU A 105 -24.63 6.36 17.78
C LEU A 105 -24.85 5.88 19.22
N LEU A 106 -24.17 4.80 19.63
CA LEU A 106 -24.27 4.31 21.00
C LEU A 106 -23.80 5.35 22.02
N PHE A 107 -22.74 6.08 21.72
CA PHE A 107 -22.25 7.16 22.57
C PHE A 107 -23.25 8.32 22.70
N LEU A 108 -23.87 8.73 21.58
CA LEU A 108 -24.89 9.77 21.57
C LEU A 108 -26.15 9.38 22.33
N PHE A 109 -26.66 8.14 22.09
CA PHE A 109 -27.84 7.65 22.80
C PHE A 109 -27.58 7.44 24.29
N GLY A 110 -26.44 6.82 24.64
CA GLY A 110 -26.03 6.63 26.03
C GLY A 110 -25.84 7.95 26.77
N GLY A 111 -25.17 8.92 26.13
CA GLY A 111 -25.01 10.27 26.67
C GLY A 111 -26.33 11.00 26.88
N ALA A 112 -27.26 10.90 25.95
CA ALA A 112 -28.58 11.51 26.06
C ALA A 112 -29.41 10.92 27.22
N ILE A 113 -29.36 9.59 27.42
CA ILE A 113 -30.04 8.93 28.51
C ILE A 113 -29.47 9.34 29.87
N ILE A 114 -28.15 9.38 30.00
CA ILE A 114 -27.45 9.80 31.21
C ILE A 114 -27.76 11.29 31.52
N TYR A 115 -27.68 12.14 30.50
CA TYR A 115 -28.00 13.56 30.63
C TYR A 115 -29.43 13.78 31.13
N LYS A 116 -30.40 13.07 30.53
CA LYS A 116 -31.80 13.14 30.96
C LYS A 116 -32.00 12.64 32.41
N LYS A 117 -31.28 11.59 32.83
CA LYS A 117 -31.38 11.02 34.16
C LYS A 117 -30.73 11.89 35.27
N ILE A 118 -29.70 12.68 34.92
CA ILE A 118 -29.00 13.56 35.87
C ILE A 118 -29.71 14.91 36.02
N ILE A 119 -30.36 15.41 34.99
CA ILE A 119 -30.98 16.75 35.01
C ILE A 119 -32.46 16.69 35.38
N LEU A 120 -33.11 15.56 35.14
CA LEU A 120 -34.51 15.29 35.57
C LEU A 120 -34.53 14.45 36.83
#